data_3a58b95fecaefe19bf9d23e7de36074e
#
_entry.id   3a58b95fecaefe19bf9d23e7de36074e
#
_cell.length_a   1.000
_cell.length_b   1.000
_cell.length_c   1.000
_cell.angle_alpha   90.00
_cell.angle_beta   90.00
_cell.angle_gamma   90.00
#
_symmetry.space_group_name_H-M   'P 1'
#
loop_
_entity.id
_entity.type
_entity.pdbx_description
1 polymer ?
#
loop_
_entity_poly.entity_id
_entity_poly.type
_entity_poly.pdbx_seq_one_letter_code
_entity_poly.pdbx_strand_id
1 'polypeptide(L)'
;MLKWDVLLRELKGGNQLSKARKFNKLNRIAECEHPDIFYILPIEGYNKTTYKVNIKHGKCNCQYNVRTLKPCSHIMAVLLYQRQQEEKNGET
;
A
#
# COMPACT_ATOMS: atom_id res chain seq x y z
N MET A 1 17.68 1.89 -1.95
CA MET A 1 16.50 1.10 -1.62
C MET A 1 15.78 1.71 -0.43
N LEU A 2 14.51 2.02 -0.56
CA LEU A 2 13.75 2.58 0.54
C LEU A 2 13.54 1.54 1.63
N LYS A 3 13.88 1.92 2.87
CA LYS A 3 13.65 1.04 4.01
C LYS A 3 12.22 1.23 4.51
N TRP A 4 11.32 0.49 3.94
CA TRP A 4 9.89 0.63 4.19
C TRP A 4 9.51 0.37 5.65
N ASP A 5 10.22 -0.56 6.32
CA ASP A 5 9.98 -0.82 7.74
C ASP A 5 10.19 0.42 8.59
N VAL A 6 11.20 1.22 8.25
CA VAL A 6 11.46 2.48 8.95
C VAL A 6 10.34 3.47 8.69
N LEU A 7 9.89 3.58 7.42
CA LEU A 7 8.78 4.46 7.07
C LEU A 7 7.48 4.07 7.78
N LEU A 8 7.19 2.78 7.85
CA LEU A 8 6.01 2.30 8.55
C LEU A 8 6.06 2.62 10.05
N ARG A 9 7.25 2.57 10.64
CA ARG A 9 7.43 2.93 12.06
C ARG A 9 7.21 4.42 12.29
N GLU A 10 7.72 5.26 11.40
CA GLU A 10 7.58 6.72 11.51
C GLU A 10 6.15 7.17 11.37
N LEU A 11 5.33 6.37 10.70
CA LEU A 11 3.93 6.70 10.45
C LEU A 11 2.98 6.05 11.46
N LYS A 12 3.51 5.61 12.61
CA LYS A 12 2.70 5.03 13.68
C LYS A 12 1.52 5.89 14.06
N GLY A 13 0.36 5.26 14.17
CA GLY A 13 -0.85 5.91 14.69
C GLY A 13 -1.49 6.92 13.76
N GLY A 14 -0.99 7.07 12.54
CA GLY A 14 -1.60 7.96 11.57
C GLY A 14 -2.82 7.34 10.89
N ASN A 15 -3.71 8.20 10.38
CA ASN A 15 -4.87 7.77 9.60
C ASN A 15 -4.47 6.94 8.38
N GLN A 16 -3.28 7.18 7.84
CA GLN A 16 -2.79 6.46 6.69
C GLN A 16 -2.61 4.97 6.99
N LEU A 17 -2.08 4.65 8.16
CA LEU A 17 -1.87 3.26 8.54
C LEU A 17 -3.20 2.53 8.77
N SER A 18 -4.18 3.20 9.39
CA SER A 18 -5.51 2.63 9.59
C SER A 18 -6.18 2.30 8.26
N LYS A 19 -6.08 3.20 7.28
CA LYS A 19 -6.62 2.98 5.94
C LYS A 19 -5.90 1.83 5.24
N ALA A 20 -4.57 1.75 5.39
CA ALA A 20 -3.77 0.69 4.79
C ALA A 20 -4.20 -0.69 5.31
N ARG A 21 -4.43 -0.80 6.61
CA ARG A 21 -4.92 -2.04 7.22
C ARG A 21 -6.30 -2.42 6.70
N LYS A 22 -7.16 -1.44 6.49
CA LYS A 22 -8.51 -1.67 5.95
C LYS A 22 -8.46 -2.26 4.54
N PHE A 23 -7.60 -1.73 3.67
CA PHE A 23 -7.44 -2.26 2.32
C PHE A 23 -6.99 -3.72 2.34
N ASN A 24 -6.08 -4.07 3.25
CA ASN A 24 -5.63 -5.46 3.41
C ASN A 24 -6.73 -6.36 3.95
N LYS A 25 -7.45 -5.92 4.96
CA LYS A 25 -8.54 -6.67 5.57
C LYS A 25 -9.63 -7.00 4.56
N LEU A 26 -9.91 -6.08 3.65
CA LEU A 26 -10.95 -6.25 2.64
C LEU A 26 -10.44 -6.85 1.33
N ASN A 27 -9.17 -7.27 1.28
CA ASN A 27 -8.55 -7.89 0.11
C ASN A 27 -8.66 -7.01 -1.14
N ARG A 28 -8.36 -5.72 -0.98
CA ARG A 28 -8.46 -4.74 -2.08
C ARG A 28 -7.14 -4.46 -2.78
N ILE A 29 -6.15 -5.33 -2.59
CA ILE A 29 -4.85 -5.19 -3.23
C ILE A 29 -4.74 -6.23 -4.33
N ALA A 30 -4.53 -5.78 -5.57
CA ALA A 30 -4.42 -6.64 -6.73
C ALA A 30 -2.99 -6.59 -7.28
N GLU A 31 -2.42 -7.76 -7.55
CA GLU A 31 -1.14 -7.88 -8.22
C GLU A 31 -1.36 -7.83 -9.74
N CYS A 32 -0.29 -7.49 -10.47
CA CYS A 32 -0.30 -7.55 -11.92
C CYS A 32 0.97 -8.26 -12.41
N GLU A 33 1.17 -8.31 -13.72
CA GLU A 33 2.34 -8.97 -14.30
C GLU A 33 3.66 -8.33 -13.88
N HIS A 34 3.64 -7.02 -13.61
CA HIS A 34 4.84 -6.30 -13.18
C HIS A 34 5.02 -6.47 -11.67
N PRO A 35 6.17 -6.98 -11.20
CA PRO A 35 6.36 -7.29 -9.78
C PRO A 35 6.35 -6.07 -8.85
N ASP A 36 6.61 -4.88 -9.37
CA ASP A 36 6.65 -3.66 -8.57
C ASP A 36 5.37 -2.85 -8.63
N ILE A 37 4.40 -3.28 -9.42
CA ILE A 37 3.15 -2.54 -9.64
C ILE A 37 1.99 -3.29 -8.99
N PHE A 38 1.22 -2.55 -8.19
CA PHE A 38 0.02 -3.06 -7.52
C PHE A 38 -1.13 -2.10 -7.72
N TYR A 39 -2.34 -2.61 -7.63
CA TYR A 39 -3.55 -1.80 -7.74
C TYR A 39 -4.33 -1.90 -6.44
N ILE A 40 -4.85 -0.76 -5.98
CA ILE A 40 -5.76 -0.69 -4.85
C ILE A 40 -7.17 -0.55 -5.42
N LEU A 41 -7.98 -1.58 -5.20
CA LEU A 41 -9.34 -1.65 -5.73
C LEU A 41 -10.28 -0.78 -4.92
N PRO A 42 -11.37 -0.27 -5.54
CA PRO A 42 -12.34 0.55 -4.82
C PRO A 42 -13.04 -0.24 -3.72
N ILE A 43 -13.41 0.46 -2.65
CA ILE A 43 -14.24 -0.08 -1.60
C ILE A 43 -15.62 0.54 -1.73
N GLU A 44 -16.65 -0.29 -1.88
CA GLU A 44 -18.02 0.17 -2.01
C GLU A 44 -18.40 1.05 -0.83
N GLY A 45 -19.01 2.20 -1.12
CA GLY A 45 -19.39 3.17 -0.10
C GLY A 45 -18.24 4.02 0.44
N TYR A 46 -17.00 3.76 0.03
CA TYR A 46 -15.83 4.49 0.52
C TYR A 46 -15.13 5.28 -0.60
N ASN A 47 -14.80 4.62 -1.68
CA ASN A 47 -14.22 5.29 -2.85
C ASN A 47 -14.61 4.55 -4.12
N LYS A 48 -14.44 5.23 -5.26
CA LYS A 48 -14.79 4.66 -6.57
C LYS A 48 -13.57 4.55 -7.49
N THR A 49 -12.40 4.91 -7.00
CA THR A 49 -11.19 5.02 -7.81
C THR A 49 -10.26 3.84 -7.54
N THR A 50 -9.71 3.28 -8.62
CA THR A 50 -8.62 2.31 -8.53
C THR A 50 -7.31 3.09 -8.56
N TYR A 51 -6.45 2.85 -7.58
CA TYR A 51 -5.15 3.51 -7.49
C TYR A 51 -4.04 2.57 -7.92
N LYS A 52 -3.06 3.11 -8.64
CA LYS A 52 -1.89 2.38 -9.08
C LYS A 52 -0.71 2.73 -8.20
N VAL A 53 -0.05 1.72 -7.63
CA VAL A 53 1.09 1.90 -6.74
C VAL A 53 2.33 1.27 -7.38
N ASN A 54 3.41 2.05 -7.45
CA ASN A 54 4.72 1.55 -7.85
C ASN A 54 5.63 1.57 -6.61
N ILE A 55 5.86 0.39 -6.03
CA ILE A 55 6.63 0.27 -4.79
C ILE A 55 8.12 0.48 -4.99
N LYS A 56 8.64 0.22 -6.19
CA LYS A 56 10.05 0.44 -6.48
C LYS A 56 10.43 1.91 -6.35
N HIS A 57 9.55 2.78 -6.80
CA HIS A 57 9.77 4.23 -6.76
C HIS A 57 9.01 4.92 -5.63
N GLY A 58 8.21 4.18 -4.87
CA GLY A 58 7.42 4.75 -3.79
C GLY A 58 6.38 5.76 -4.27
N LYS A 59 5.78 5.49 -5.43
CA LYS A 59 4.82 6.41 -6.06
C LYS A 59 3.42 5.80 -6.16
N CYS A 60 2.44 6.67 -6.01
CA CYS A 60 1.03 6.35 -6.18
C CYS A 60 0.38 7.47 -6.99
N ASN A 61 -0.65 7.14 -7.74
CA ASN A 61 -1.35 8.16 -8.53
C ASN A 61 -2.41 8.93 -7.73
N CYS A 62 -2.46 8.77 -6.41
CA CYS A 62 -3.37 9.54 -5.57
C CYS A 62 -2.84 10.96 -5.35
N GLN A 63 -3.76 11.89 -5.06
CA GLN A 63 -3.39 13.30 -4.89
C GLN A 63 -2.42 13.52 -3.72
N TYR A 64 -2.58 12.78 -2.65
CA TYR A 64 -1.71 12.95 -1.47
C TYR A 64 -0.25 12.67 -1.83
N ASN A 65 0.05 11.55 -2.49
CA ASN A 65 1.42 11.22 -2.88
C ASN A 65 1.97 12.20 -3.92
N VAL A 66 1.14 12.57 -4.91
CA VAL A 66 1.55 13.50 -5.96
C VAL A 66 1.92 14.88 -5.39
N ARG A 67 1.16 15.36 -4.41
CA ARG A 67 1.41 16.69 -3.82
C ARG A 67 2.56 16.70 -2.82
N THR A 68 2.64 15.68 -1.97
CA THR A 68 3.57 15.69 -0.83
C THR A 68 4.83 14.89 -1.08
N LEU A 69 4.83 14.00 -2.07
CA LEU A 69 5.89 13.01 -2.33
C LEU A 69 6.14 12.09 -1.14
N LYS A 70 5.17 12.03 -0.21
CA LYS A 70 5.23 11.15 0.96
C LYS A 70 4.42 9.89 0.71
N PRO A 71 4.77 8.77 1.38
CA PRO A 71 3.99 7.55 1.27
C PRO A 71 2.54 7.78 1.69
N CYS A 72 1.62 7.35 0.85
CA CYS A 72 0.19 7.44 1.14
C CYS A 72 -0.31 6.12 1.71
N SER A 73 -1.60 6.09 2.11
CA SER A 73 -2.21 4.86 2.62
C SER A 73 -2.18 3.71 1.61
N HIS A 74 -2.23 4.02 0.33
CA HIS A 74 -2.19 3.01 -0.72
C HIS A 74 -0.83 2.31 -0.79
N ILE A 75 0.25 3.09 -0.73
CA ILE A 75 1.61 2.54 -0.71
C ILE A 75 1.81 1.69 0.53
N MET A 76 1.38 2.18 1.70
CA MET A 76 1.47 1.42 2.94
C MET A 76 0.67 0.12 2.86
N ALA A 77 -0.50 0.14 2.23
CA ALA A 77 -1.32 -1.05 2.07
C ALA A 77 -0.57 -2.13 1.28
N VAL A 78 0.09 -1.74 0.20
CA VAL A 78 0.87 -2.68 -0.62
C VAL A 78 2.04 -3.25 0.19
N LEU A 79 2.73 -2.41 0.96
CA LEU A 79 3.84 -2.85 1.78
C LEU A 79 3.42 -3.84 2.85
N LEU A 80 2.29 -3.59 3.51
CA LEU A 80 1.73 -4.52 4.48
C LEU A 80 1.33 -5.84 3.80
N TYR A 81 0.75 -5.75 2.63
CA TYR A 81 0.38 -6.92 1.84
C TYR A 81 1.61 -7.78 1.52
N GLN A 82 2.68 -7.17 1.03
CA GLN A 82 3.91 -7.88 0.72
C GLN A 82 4.51 -8.54 1.95
N ARG A 83 4.52 -7.83 3.07
CA ARG A 83 5.04 -8.36 4.33
C ARG A 83 4.26 -9.60 4.77
N GLN A 84 2.94 -9.57 4.65
CA GLN A 84 2.09 -10.71 4.96
C GLN A 84 2.38 -11.90 4.05
N GLN A 85 2.63 -11.67 2.76
CA GLN A 85 2.98 -12.73 1.82
C GLN A 85 4.34 -13.34 2.15
N GLU A 86 5.32 -12.54 2.53
CA GLU A 86 6.64 -13.02 2.94
C GLU A 86 6.55 -13.88 4.19
N GLU A 87 5.74 -13.47 5.17
CA GLU A 87 5.53 -14.24 6.39
C GLU A 87 4.91 -15.60 6.08
N LYS A 88 3.93 -15.66 5.18
CA LYS A 88 3.33 -16.92 4.77
C LYS A 88 4.32 -17.83 4.08
N ASN A 89 5.14 -17.28 3.20
CA ASN A 89 6.15 -18.05 2.48
C ASN A 89 7.26 -18.52 3.40
N GLY A 90 7.56 -17.76 4.45
CA GLY A 90 8.60 -18.10 5.41
C GLY A 90 8.22 -19.23 6.36
N GLU A 91 6.94 -19.56 6.47
CA GLU A 91 6.45 -20.62 7.36
C GLU A 91 6.50 -22.00 6.74
N THR A 92 6.84 -22.08 5.47
CA THR A 92 7.03 -23.34 4.80
C THR A 92 8.49 -23.76 4.83
#